data_5f9b055873d750e8ba268ba0e02a0a79
#
_entry.id   5f9b055873d750e8ba268ba0e02a0a79
#
_cell.length_a   1.000
_cell.length_b   1.000
_cell.length_c   1.000
_cell.angle_alpha   90.00
_cell.angle_beta   90.00
_cell.angle_gamma   90.00
#
_symmetry.space_group_name_H-M   'P 1'
#
loop_
_entity.id
_entity.type
_entity.pdbx_description
1 polymer ?
#
loop_
_entity_poly.entity_id
_entity_poly.type
_entity_poly.pdbx_seq_one_letter_code
_entity_poly.pdbx_strand_id
1 'polypeptide(L)'
;MTIAYLLLYMNIMNDEYLQKRLERAARCLKVLAHPVRLMIIHLLGEGELSVQELEKAVGISQSSVSQHLGLLKDKEILESRRVAQQVFYRLRDARLLQLTAITRELFCRME
;
A
#
# COMPACT_ATOMS: atom_id res chain seq x y z
N MET A 1 -28.38 20.85 2.94
CA MET A 1 -27.09 21.21 3.50
C MET A 1 -27.17 22.50 4.25
N THR A 2 -26.74 22.55 5.48
CA THR A 2 -26.81 23.74 6.30
C THR A 2 -25.65 24.69 5.98
N ILE A 3 -25.81 25.96 6.36
CA ILE A 3 -24.76 26.96 6.20
C ILE A 3 -23.50 26.53 7.01
N ALA A 4 -23.71 25.99 8.23
CA ALA A 4 -22.62 25.54 9.06
C ALA A 4 -21.79 24.43 8.38
N TYR A 5 -22.47 23.49 7.74
CA TYR A 5 -21.80 22.43 6.98
C TYR A 5 -21.02 23.00 5.80
N LEU A 6 -21.63 23.94 5.09
CA LEU A 6 -20.97 24.57 3.94
C LEU A 6 -19.72 25.34 4.35
N LEU A 7 -19.79 26.08 5.46
CA LEU A 7 -18.63 26.81 5.97
C LEU A 7 -17.52 25.86 6.40
N LEU A 8 -17.88 24.74 7.05
CA LEU A 8 -16.90 23.73 7.44
C LEU A 8 -16.23 23.12 6.20
N TYR A 9 -17.02 22.82 5.18
CA TYR A 9 -16.52 22.26 3.93
C TYR A 9 -15.53 23.23 3.27
N MET A 10 -15.86 24.51 3.19
CA MET A 10 -15.00 25.52 2.60
C MET A 10 -13.71 25.69 3.39
N ASN A 11 -13.79 25.62 4.72
CA ASN A 11 -12.61 25.71 5.57
C ASN A 11 -11.65 24.52 5.33
N ILE A 12 -12.20 23.31 5.21
CA ILE A 12 -11.42 22.12 4.90
C ILE A 12 -10.75 22.25 3.53
N MET A 13 -11.48 22.73 2.52
CA MET A 13 -10.95 22.87 1.17
C MET A 13 -9.85 23.91 1.08
N ASN A 14 -9.80 24.87 2.01
CA ASN A 14 -8.78 25.90 2.03
C ASN A 14 -7.62 25.56 2.95
N ASP A 15 -7.63 24.38 3.57
CA ASP A 15 -6.54 23.95 4.46
C ASP A 15 -5.42 23.34 3.62
N GLU A 16 -4.36 24.10 3.40
CA GLU A 16 -3.22 23.64 2.62
C GLU A 16 -2.55 22.40 3.22
N TYR A 17 -2.49 22.35 4.55
CA TYR A 17 -1.89 21.21 5.23
C TYR A 17 -2.67 19.93 4.95
N LEU A 18 -3.98 19.98 5.06
CA LEU A 18 -4.85 18.85 4.74
C LEU A 18 -4.74 18.47 3.28
N GLN A 19 -4.75 19.45 2.37
CA GLN A 19 -4.64 19.19 0.93
C GLN A 19 -3.34 18.45 0.59
N LYS A 20 -2.22 18.88 1.15
CA LYS A 20 -0.93 18.22 0.92
C LYS A 20 -0.92 16.79 1.42
N ARG A 21 -1.52 16.55 2.58
CA ARG A 21 -1.63 15.20 3.14
C ARG A 21 -2.50 14.30 2.26
N LEU A 22 -3.60 14.83 1.75
CA LEU A 22 -4.48 14.07 0.86
C LEU A 22 -3.81 13.76 -0.47
N GLU A 23 -3.04 14.71 -1.01
CA GLU A 23 -2.26 14.47 -2.22
C GLU A 23 -1.24 13.36 -2.03
N ARG A 24 -0.54 13.38 -0.89
CA ARG A 24 0.43 12.34 -0.57
C ARG A 24 -0.24 10.97 -0.41
N ALA A 25 -1.38 10.94 0.30
CA ALA A 25 -2.15 9.72 0.47
C ALA A 25 -2.61 9.17 -0.89
N ALA A 26 -3.07 10.05 -1.77
CA ALA A 26 -3.51 9.65 -3.10
C ALA A 26 -2.36 9.04 -3.91
N ARG A 27 -1.15 9.62 -3.83
CA ARG A 27 0.00 9.05 -4.52
C ARG A 27 0.36 7.66 -4.00
N CYS A 28 0.27 7.46 -2.68
CA CYS A 28 0.51 6.14 -2.09
C CYS A 28 -0.55 5.12 -2.48
N LEU A 29 -1.82 5.53 -2.48
CA LEU A 29 -2.91 4.66 -2.91
C LEU A 29 -2.76 4.27 -4.38
N LYS A 30 -2.27 5.18 -5.21
CA LYS A 30 -2.04 4.92 -6.62
C LYS A 30 -0.98 3.83 -6.80
N VAL A 31 0.04 3.83 -5.96
CA VAL A 31 1.06 2.78 -5.98
C VAL A 31 0.46 1.44 -5.55
N LEU A 32 -0.48 1.44 -4.62
CA LEU A 32 -1.15 0.21 -4.19
C LEU A 32 -2.14 -0.32 -5.22
N ALA A 33 -2.62 0.51 -6.12
CA ALA A 33 -3.68 0.15 -7.07
C ALA A 33 -3.15 -0.70 -8.22
N HIS A 34 -2.65 -1.88 -7.89
CA HIS A 34 -2.12 -2.85 -8.86
C HIS A 34 -2.28 -4.25 -8.26
N PRO A 35 -2.82 -5.22 -9.02
CA PRO A 35 -3.09 -6.56 -8.47
C PRO A 35 -1.89 -7.23 -7.84
N VAL A 36 -0.73 -7.15 -8.47
CA VAL A 36 0.49 -7.78 -7.95
C VAL A 36 0.90 -7.13 -6.63
N ARG A 37 0.82 -5.81 -6.54
CA ARG A 37 1.20 -5.10 -5.32
C ARG A 37 0.25 -5.40 -4.18
N LEU A 38 -1.04 -5.51 -4.47
CA LEU A 38 -2.02 -5.93 -3.46
C LEU A 38 -1.76 -7.35 -2.99
N MET A 39 -1.36 -8.25 -3.90
CA MET A 39 -0.99 -9.62 -3.55
C MET A 39 0.23 -9.63 -2.62
N ILE A 40 1.23 -8.80 -2.92
CA ILE A 40 2.42 -8.70 -2.08
C ILE A 40 2.06 -8.25 -0.66
N ILE A 41 1.21 -7.22 -0.53
CA ILE A 41 0.74 -6.76 0.78
C ILE A 41 0.05 -7.90 1.53
N HIS A 42 -0.82 -8.63 0.84
CA HIS A 42 -1.54 -9.75 1.43
C HIS A 42 -0.57 -10.84 1.94
N LEU A 43 0.41 -11.20 1.12
CA LEU A 43 1.38 -12.22 1.49
C LEU A 43 2.23 -11.80 2.69
N LEU A 44 2.62 -10.52 2.74
CA LEU A 44 3.42 -10.00 3.84
C LEU A 44 2.63 -9.79 5.13
N GLY A 45 1.31 -9.96 5.06
CA GLY A 45 0.48 -9.89 6.26
C GLY A 45 0.78 -10.99 7.29
N GLU A 46 1.34 -12.12 6.84
CA GLU A 46 1.71 -13.19 7.74
C GLU A 46 3.11 -13.01 8.31
N GLY A 47 3.85 -12.06 7.82
CA GLY A 47 5.22 -11.78 8.30
C GLY A 47 6.20 -11.55 7.17
N GLU A 48 7.45 -11.46 7.52
CA GLU A 48 8.52 -11.15 6.61
C GLU A 48 8.77 -12.29 5.61
N LEU A 49 8.99 -11.94 4.34
CA LEU A 49 9.32 -12.90 3.28
C LEU A 49 10.50 -12.40 2.46
N SER A 50 11.28 -13.34 1.95
CA SER A 50 12.39 -13.02 1.04
C SER A 50 11.87 -12.73 -0.37
N VAL A 51 12.70 -12.09 -1.19
CA VAL A 51 12.39 -11.86 -2.60
C VAL A 51 12.08 -13.18 -3.31
N GLN A 52 12.85 -14.23 -3.04
CA GLN A 52 12.66 -15.54 -3.65
C GLN A 52 11.32 -16.15 -3.26
N GLU A 53 10.94 -16.02 -1.99
CA GLU A 53 9.66 -16.52 -1.51
C GLU A 53 8.50 -15.77 -2.18
N LEU A 54 8.63 -14.45 -2.31
CA LEU A 54 7.63 -13.63 -2.97
C LEU A 54 7.53 -13.97 -4.46
N GLU A 55 8.66 -14.17 -5.13
CA GLU A 55 8.68 -14.57 -6.53
C GLU A 55 7.91 -15.87 -6.75
N LYS A 56 8.15 -16.86 -5.93
CA LYS A 56 7.46 -18.15 -6.03
C LYS A 56 5.96 -18.01 -5.76
N ALA A 57 5.61 -17.24 -4.73
CA ALA A 57 4.22 -17.09 -4.33
C ALA A 57 3.40 -16.31 -5.35
N VAL A 58 3.99 -15.28 -5.96
CA VAL A 58 3.29 -14.44 -6.94
C VAL A 58 3.29 -15.07 -8.33
N GLY A 59 4.34 -15.83 -8.66
CA GLY A 59 4.42 -16.54 -9.94
C GLY A 59 4.84 -15.68 -11.12
N ILE A 60 5.57 -14.59 -10.88
CA ILE A 60 6.14 -13.75 -11.93
C ILE A 60 7.66 -13.73 -11.77
N SER A 61 8.36 -13.14 -12.75
CA SER A 61 9.82 -13.12 -12.74
C SER A 61 10.38 -12.32 -11.57
N GLN A 62 11.60 -12.65 -11.16
CA GLN A 62 12.29 -11.94 -10.07
C GLN A 62 12.44 -10.46 -10.40
N SER A 63 12.75 -10.11 -11.64
CA SER A 63 12.91 -8.70 -12.03
C SER A 63 11.60 -7.94 -11.88
N SER A 64 10.47 -8.54 -12.23
CA SER A 64 9.16 -7.92 -12.05
C SER A 64 8.81 -7.74 -10.59
N VAL A 65 9.03 -8.78 -9.77
CA VAL A 65 8.79 -8.68 -8.32
C VAL A 65 9.65 -7.59 -7.72
N SER A 66 10.94 -7.54 -8.08
CA SER A 66 11.86 -6.53 -7.56
C SER A 66 11.43 -5.11 -7.92
N GLN A 67 10.88 -4.90 -9.12
CA GLN A 67 10.35 -3.58 -9.50
C GLN A 67 9.17 -3.18 -8.64
N HIS A 68 8.24 -4.09 -8.41
CA HIS A 68 7.09 -3.82 -7.53
C HIS A 68 7.52 -3.54 -6.11
N LEU A 69 8.45 -4.34 -5.60
CA LEU A 69 8.98 -4.15 -4.24
C LEU A 69 9.71 -2.83 -4.10
N GLY A 70 10.48 -2.42 -5.13
CA GLY A 70 11.18 -1.15 -5.12
C GLY A 70 10.22 0.04 -5.04
N LEU A 71 9.14 0.01 -5.80
CA LEU A 71 8.12 1.07 -5.76
C LEU A 71 7.46 1.16 -4.39
N LEU A 72 7.11 0.01 -3.82
CA LEU A 72 6.47 -0.04 -2.50
C LEU A 72 7.42 0.45 -1.41
N LYS A 73 8.70 0.09 -1.50
CA LYS A 73 9.71 0.54 -0.54
C LYS A 73 9.94 2.05 -0.66
N ASP A 74 10.01 2.59 -1.90
CA ASP A 74 10.22 4.01 -2.12
C ASP A 74 9.09 4.86 -1.52
N LYS A 75 7.90 4.33 -1.46
CA LYS A 75 6.76 5.01 -0.84
C LYS A 75 6.62 4.69 0.65
N GLU A 76 7.61 4.02 1.20
CA GLU A 76 7.63 3.67 2.62
C GLU A 76 6.46 2.77 3.05
N ILE A 77 5.92 2.03 2.09
CA ILE A 77 4.89 1.03 2.35
C ILE A 77 5.52 -0.25 2.89
N LEU A 78 6.69 -0.60 2.36
CA LEU A 78 7.47 -1.73 2.82
C LEU A 78 8.81 -1.30 3.40
N GLU A 79 9.34 -2.15 4.25
CA GLU A 79 10.71 -2.07 4.75
C GLU A 79 11.44 -3.31 4.32
N SER A 80 12.75 -3.22 4.18
CA SER A 80 13.58 -4.37 3.83
C SER A 80 14.80 -4.46 4.73
N ARG A 81 15.32 -5.67 4.84
CA ARG A 81 16.60 -5.92 5.49
C ARG A 81 17.35 -7.00 4.73
N ARG A 82 18.67 -6.95 4.82
CA ARG A 82 19.51 -7.93 4.16
C ARG A 82 20.07 -8.89 5.20
N VAL A 83 19.98 -10.17 4.91
CA VAL A 83 20.62 -11.22 5.72
C VAL A 83 21.45 -12.05 4.75
N ALA A 84 22.78 -11.98 4.88
CA ALA A 84 23.72 -12.59 3.93
C ALA A 84 23.42 -12.07 2.52
N GLN A 85 23.05 -12.96 1.60
CA GLN A 85 22.75 -12.56 0.21
C GLN A 85 21.26 -12.43 -0.06
N GLN A 86 20.44 -12.58 0.97
CA GLN A 86 18.98 -12.50 0.80
C GLN A 86 18.44 -11.19 1.31
N VAL A 87 17.45 -10.66 0.60
CA VAL A 87 16.72 -9.47 1.02
C VAL A 87 15.32 -9.89 1.43
N PHE A 88 14.93 -9.48 2.62
CA PHE A 88 13.61 -9.76 3.19
C PHE A 88 12.80 -8.48 3.25
N TYR A 89 11.51 -8.59 2.97
CA TYR A 89 10.58 -7.46 3.00
C TYR A 89 9.50 -7.71 4.03
N ARG A 90 9.00 -6.63 4.61
CA ARG A 90 7.86 -6.67 5.54
C ARG A 90 7.02 -5.41 5.38
N LEU A 91 5.79 -5.46 5.85
CA LEU A 91 4.94 -4.28 5.91
C LEU A 91 5.52 -3.32 6.94
N ARG A 92 5.60 -2.04 6.58
CA ARG A 92 6.05 -1.02 7.54
C ARG A 92 5.01 -0.80 8.63
N ASP A 93 3.73 -0.91 8.28
CA ASP A 93 2.63 -0.69 9.22
C ASP A 93 1.61 -1.80 8.98
N ALA A 94 1.28 -2.55 10.02
CA ALA A 94 0.34 -3.68 9.93
C ALA A 94 -1.05 -3.25 9.47
N ARG A 95 -1.41 -1.97 9.63
CA ARG A 95 -2.70 -1.46 9.15
C ARG A 95 -2.86 -1.51 7.63
N LEU A 96 -1.74 -1.64 6.91
CA LEU A 96 -1.77 -1.83 5.46
C LEU A 96 -2.56 -3.09 5.07
N LEU A 97 -2.43 -4.15 5.86
CA LEU A 97 -3.20 -5.35 5.63
C LEU A 97 -4.69 -5.11 5.85
N GLN A 98 -5.02 -4.33 6.87
CA GLN A 98 -6.42 -3.95 7.13
C GLN A 98 -6.99 -3.13 5.98
N LEU A 99 -6.22 -2.20 5.46
CA LEU A 99 -6.63 -1.37 4.33
C LEU A 99 -6.98 -2.22 3.11
N THR A 100 -6.13 -3.17 2.75
CA THR A 100 -6.38 -4.03 1.59
C THR A 100 -7.55 -4.97 1.84
N ALA A 101 -7.71 -5.46 3.06
CA ALA A 101 -8.84 -6.33 3.41
C ALA A 101 -10.17 -5.56 3.31
N ILE A 102 -10.22 -4.34 3.83
CA ILE A 102 -11.42 -3.50 3.75
C ILE A 102 -11.74 -3.17 2.28
N THR A 103 -10.74 -2.88 1.49
CA THR A 103 -10.92 -2.60 0.06
C THR A 103 -11.57 -3.79 -0.65
N ARG A 104 -11.12 -5.01 -0.36
CA ARG A 104 -11.75 -6.21 -0.93
C ARG A 104 -13.20 -6.36 -0.49
N GLU A 105 -13.47 -6.13 0.79
CA GLU A 105 -14.82 -6.23 1.30
C GLU A 105 -15.77 -5.23 0.65
N LEU A 106 -15.29 -4.00 0.41
CA LEU A 106 -16.11 -2.96 -0.16
C LEU A 106 -16.36 -3.12 -1.65
N PHE A 107 -15.36 -3.58 -2.39
CA PHE A 107 -15.42 -3.57 -3.85
C PHE A 107 -15.56 -4.94 -4.51
N CYS A 108 -15.31 -6.01 -3.77
CA CYS A 108 -15.38 -7.38 -4.31
C CYS A 108 -16.43 -8.19 -3.56
N ARG A 109 -17.68 -7.70 -3.61
CA ARG A 109 -18.71 -8.37 -2.96
C ARG A 109 -19.03 -9.58 -3.67
N MET A 110 -19.34 -10.51 -3.13
CA MET A 110 -19.91 -11.53 -3.68
C MET A 110 -19.40 -12.34 -4.50
N GLU A 111 -18.40 -12.60 -4.51
CA GLU A 111 -17.85 -13.62 -5.36
C GLU A 111 -18.15 -15.01 -4.86
#